data_8b8e39944f5f1b5368cfc54868414014
#
_entry.id   8b8e39944f5f1b5368cfc54868414014
#
_cell.length_a   1.000
_cell.length_b   1.000
_cell.length_c   1.000
_cell.angle_alpha   90.00
_cell.angle_beta   90.00
_cell.angle_gamma   90.00
#
_symmetry.space_group_name_H-M   'P 1'
#
loop_
_entity.id
_entity.type
_entity.pdbx_description
1 polymer ?
#
loop_
_entity_poly.entity_id
_entity_poly.type
_entity_poly.pdbx_seq_one_letter_code
_entity_poly.pdbx_strand_id
1 'polypeptide(L)'
;MEILSVSNLKKVYTTRFGGNQVQALKNINFSVDKGEYVAVMGESGSGKTTLLNILAALDKPTAGNVLLNGVNLSTVKEKEISAFRREHLGFVFQDFNLLDNFSLKDNIYLPLVLAGKKHNEMETKLRPIAKMLGIEQIIEKYPYEVSGGQKQRAAVARALITEPELILADEPTGSVQLVQHYPKTTPVIFWSLSILISLMTERQSVRFSSRVKVS
;
A
#
# COMPACT_ATOMS: atom_id res chain seq x y z
N MET A 1 18.31 -0.07 7.05
CA MET A 1 18.51 -1.04 5.94
C MET A 1 17.49 -0.70 4.86
N GLU A 2 17.98 -0.29 3.71
CA GLU A 2 17.14 0.11 2.57
C GLU A 2 16.31 -1.08 2.06
N ILE A 3 15.01 -0.88 1.93
CA ILE A 3 14.07 -1.89 1.44
C ILE A 3 13.52 -1.52 0.06
N LEU A 4 13.34 -0.24 -0.20
CA LEU A 4 12.90 0.29 -1.49
C LEU A 4 13.90 1.32 -1.99
N SER A 5 14.32 1.18 -3.24
CA SER A 5 15.15 2.15 -3.94
C SER A 5 14.52 2.53 -5.27
N VAL A 6 14.35 3.81 -5.48
CA VAL A 6 13.80 4.39 -6.72
C VAL A 6 14.85 5.30 -7.32
N SER A 7 15.27 5.03 -8.56
CA SER A 7 16.32 5.76 -9.23
C SER A 7 15.96 6.17 -10.65
N ASN A 8 16.09 7.46 -10.94
CA ASN A 8 15.86 8.08 -12.25
C ASN A 8 14.49 7.72 -12.87
N LEU A 9 13.48 7.51 -12.01
CA LEU A 9 12.18 7.02 -12.44
C LEU A 9 11.46 8.04 -13.31
N LYS A 10 11.06 7.59 -14.51
CA LYS A 10 10.30 8.39 -15.48
C LYS A 10 9.07 7.60 -15.95
N LYS A 11 7.97 8.32 -16.15
CA LYS A 11 6.77 7.78 -16.79
C LYS A 11 6.21 8.76 -17.78
N VAL A 12 6.06 8.30 -19.02
CA VAL A 12 5.43 9.04 -20.12
C VAL A 12 4.29 8.17 -20.65
N TYR A 13 3.10 8.74 -20.70
CA TYR A 13 1.94 8.14 -21.36
C TYR A 13 1.82 8.72 -22.76
N THR A 14 1.60 7.85 -23.74
CA THR A 14 1.34 8.24 -25.14
C THR A 14 -0.10 7.90 -25.47
N THR A 15 -0.85 8.84 -26.05
CA THR A 15 -2.22 8.58 -26.51
C THR A 15 -2.23 7.60 -27.68
N ARG A 16 -3.27 6.76 -27.79
CA ARG A 16 -3.39 5.68 -28.81
C ARG A 16 -3.25 6.16 -30.26
N PHE A 17 -3.45 7.44 -30.51
CA PHE A 17 -3.38 8.03 -31.85
C PHE A 17 -2.12 8.86 -32.09
N GLY A 18 -1.07 8.65 -31.31
CA GLY A 18 0.29 9.16 -31.62
C GLY A 18 0.51 10.67 -31.48
N GLY A 19 -0.44 11.43 -30.91
CA GLY A 19 -0.35 12.89 -30.94
C GLY A 19 0.28 13.52 -29.67
N ASN A 20 -0.21 13.22 -28.50
CA ASN A 20 0.21 13.89 -27.29
C ASN A 20 0.90 12.93 -26.32
N GLN A 21 2.09 13.35 -25.87
CA GLN A 21 2.79 12.71 -24.77
C GLN A 21 2.53 13.47 -23.47
N VAL A 22 2.13 12.75 -22.42
CA VAL A 22 1.98 13.31 -21.08
C VAL A 22 3.06 12.72 -20.19
N GLN A 23 3.99 13.53 -19.76
CA GLN A 23 5.02 13.13 -18.81
C GLN A 23 4.45 13.21 -17.39
N ALA A 24 4.10 12.03 -16.84
CA ALA A 24 3.53 11.94 -15.50
C ALA A 24 4.59 11.94 -14.39
N LEU A 25 5.77 11.38 -14.66
CA LEU A 25 6.89 11.39 -13.71
C LEU A 25 8.17 11.82 -14.40
N LYS A 26 8.94 12.72 -13.72
CA LYS A 26 10.22 13.25 -14.18
C LYS A 26 11.29 12.91 -13.17
N ASN A 27 12.20 11.98 -13.50
CA ASN A 27 13.43 11.75 -12.76
C ASN A 27 13.25 11.66 -11.21
N ILE A 28 12.32 10.85 -10.76
CA ILE A 28 12.05 10.65 -9.32
C ILE A 28 13.14 9.77 -8.73
N ASN A 29 13.72 10.22 -7.60
CA ASN A 29 14.76 9.51 -6.87
C ASN A 29 14.44 9.57 -5.37
N PHE A 30 14.36 8.43 -4.70
CA PHE A 30 14.30 8.31 -3.25
C PHE A 30 14.55 6.88 -2.82
N SER A 31 14.83 6.69 -1.54
CA SER A 31 14.89 5.37 -0.92
C SER A 31 14.05 5.33 0.35
N VAL A 32 13.70 4.12 0.79
CA VAL A 32 12.93 3.88 2.01
C VAL A 32 13.61 2.79 2.82
N ASP A 33 13.87 3.09 4.07
CA ASP A 33 14.40 2.12 5.03
C ASP A 33 13.31 1.27 5.67
N LYS A 34 13.72 0.11 6.18
CA LYS A 34 12.84 -0.78 6.92
C LYS A 34 12.22 -0.06 8.12
N GLY A 35 10.90 -0.12 8.26
CA GLY A 35 10.15 0.53 9.33
C GLY A 35 9.94 2.03 9.16
N GLU A 36 10.31 2.58 8.01
CA GLU A 36 10.16 4.00 7.72
C GLU A 36 8.74 4.34 7.24
N TYR A 37 8.28 5.54 7.58
CA TYR A 37 7.02 6.11 7.07
C TYR A 37 7.35 7.23 6.10
N VAL A 38 6.87 7.09 4.87
CA VAL A 38 7.14 8.05 3.78
C VAL A 38 5.84 8.66 3.29
N ALA A 39 5.76 9.99 3.33
CA ALA A 39 4.65 10.74 2.75
C ALA A 39 5.02 11.25 1.35
N VAL A 40 4.23 10.87 0.35
CA VAL A 40 4.33 11.41 -1.01
C VAL A 40 3.38 12.59 -1.12
N MET A 41 3.93 13.77 -1.42
CA MET A 41 3.17 15.03 -1.47
C MET A 41 3.26 15.67 -2.86
N GLY A 42 2.21 16.37 -3.23
CA GLY A 42 2.14 17.12 -4.51
C GLY A 42 0.71 17.51 -4.83
N GLU A 43 0.54 18.46 -5.75
CA GLU A 43 -0.76 18.92 -6.21
C GLU A 43 -1.56 17.83 -6.91
N SER A 44 -2.86 18.04 -7.12
CA SER A 44 -3.67 17.14 -7.95
C SER A 44 -3.06 17.07 -9.36
N GLY A 45 -2.97 15.86 -9.92
CA GLY A 45 -2.34 15.65 -11.23
C GLY A 45 -0.81 15.60 -11.24
N SER A 46 -0.12 15.76 -10.10
CA SER A 46 1.35 15.73 -10.05
C SER A 46 1.99 14.34 -10.27
N GLY A 47 1.19 13.30 -10.49
CA GLY A 47 1.70 11.94 -10.76
C GLY A 47 1.77 11.02 -9.54
N LYS A 48 1.21 11.38 -8.38
CA LYS A 48 1.21 10.55 -7.17
C LYS A 48 0.63 9.16 -7.42
N THR A 49 -0.55 9.08 -8.02
CA THR A 49 -1.20 7.81 -8.38
C THR A 49 -0.37 7.01 -9.38
N THR A 50 0.29 7.69 -10.33
CA THR A 50 1.20 7.03 -11.28
C THR A 50 2.41 6.41 -10.54
N LEU A 51 3.00 7.15 -9.61
CA LEU A 51 4.09 6.63 -8.79
C LEU A 51 3.64 5.40 -7.99
N LEU A 52 2.47 5.47 -7.32
CA LEU A 52 1.93 4.31 -6.60
C LEU A 52 1.76 3.10 -7.50
N ASN A 53 1.12 3.28 -8.65
CA ASN A 53 0.87 2.17 -9.57
C ASN A 53 2.18 1.49 -9.99
N ILE A 54 3.26 2.25 -10.16
CA ILE A 54 4.58 1.68 -10.47
C ILE A 54 5.16 0.97 -9.23
N LEU A 55 5.11 1.56 -8.05
CA LEU A 55 5.55 0.92 -6.80
C LEU A 55 4.73 -0.34 -6.49
N ALA A 56 3.46 -0.31 -6.87
CA ALA A 56 2.52 -1.41 -6.78
C ALA A 56 2.76 -2.53 -7.80
N ALA A 57 3.72 -2.35 -8.72
CA ALA A 57 3.89 -3.22 -9.88
C ALA A 57 2.59 -3.44 -10.70
N LEU A 58 1.71 -2.41 -10.73
CA LEU A 58 0.50 -2.35 -11.57
C LEU A 58 0.79 -1.68 -12.92
N ASP A 59 1.85 -0.86 -12.98
CA ASP A 59 2.32 -0.20 -14.20
C ASP A 59 3.84 -0.27 -14.28
N LYS A 60 4.40 -0.16 -15.47
CA LYS A 60 5.85 -0.19 -15.70
C LYS A 60 6.38 1.22 -15.95
N PRO A 61 7.55 1.57 -15.44
CA PRO A 61 8.18 2.84 -15.75
C PRO A 61 8.59 2.89 -17.23
N THR A 62 8.66 4.11 -17.80
CA THR A 62 9.23 4.31 -19.13
C THR A 62 10.77 4.26 -19.08
N ALA A 63 11.37 4.73 -17.97
CA ALA A 63 12.79 4.64 -17.69
C ALA A 63 13.05 4.70 -16.18
N GLY A 64 14.25 4.33 -15.77
CA GLY A 64 14.65 4.24 -14.37
C GLY A 64 14.34 2.89 -13.75
N ASN A 65 14.64 2.74 -12.45
CA ASN A 65 14.51 1.49 -11.74
C ASN A 65 13.75 1.66 -10.43
N VAL A 66 13.00 0.63 -10.07
CA VAL A 66 12.39 0.46 -8.74
C VAL A 66 12.83 -0.89 -8.22
N LEU A 67 13.59 -0.88 -7.13
CA LEU A 67 14.10 -2.08 -6.47
C LEU A 67 13.36 -2.25 -5.14
N LEU A 68 12.72 -3.39 -4.94
CA LEU A 68 12.17 -3.82 -3.64
C LEU A 68 13.00 -5.00 -3.15
N ASN A 69 13.65 -4.86 -1.99
CA ASN A 69 14.62 -5.84 -1.47
C ASN A 69 15.66 -6.29 -2.52
N GLY A 70 16.14 -5.35 -3.35
CA GLY A 70 17.08 -5.64 -4.42
C GLY A 70 16.47 -6.25 -5.69
N VAL A 71 15.18 -6.60 -5.69
CA VAL A 71 14.47 -7.11 -6.87
C VAL A 71 13.93 -5.94 -7.70
N ASN A 72 14.35 -5.83 -8.95
CA ASN A 72 13.81 -4.80 -9.85
C ASN A 72 12.41 -5.18 -10.32
N LEU A 73 11.41 -4.35 -9.95
CA LEU A 73 10.00 -4.60 -10.28
C LEU A 73 9.74 -4.70 -11.79
N SER A 74 10.53 -4.00 -12.61
CA SER A 74 10.40 -4.02 -14.06
C SER A 74 10.83 -5.36 -14.70
N THR A 75 11.63 -6.16 -13.98
CA THR A 75 12.14 -7.46 -14.47
C THR A 75 11.29 -8.65 -14.04
N VAL A 76 10.34 -8.45 -13.13
CA VAL A 76 9.41 -9.50 -12.72
C VAL A 76 8.53 -9.90 -13.89
N LYS A 77 8.48 -11.20 -14.18
CA LYS A 77 7.72 -11.73 -15.31
C LYS A 77 6.21 -11.53 -15.11
N GLU A 78 5.50 -11.30 -16.21
CA GLU A 78 4.05 -11.05 -16.21
C GLU A 78 3.26 -12.13 -15.46
N LYS A 79 3.62 -13.39 -15.65
CA LYS A 79 2.98 -14.54 -14.98
C LYS A 79 3.27 -14.61 -13.47
N GLU A 80 4.34 -13.98 -12.99
CA GLU A 80 4.81 -14.01 -11.59
C GLU A 80 4.39 -12.75 -10.83
N ILE A 81 4.05 -11.67 -11.54
CA ILE A 81 3.81 -10.34 -10.95
C ILE A 81 2.64 -10.35 -9.93
N SER A 82 1.61 -11.16 -10.16
CA SER A 82 0.47 -11.26 -9.24
C SER A 82 0.83 -12.00 -7.94
N ALA A 83 1.68 -13.02 -8.02
CA ALA A 83 2.24 -13.70 -6.85
C ALA A 83 3.16 -12.75 -6.09
N PHE A 84 4.06 -12.07 -6.80
CA PHE A 84 4.95 -11.07 -6.22
C PHE A 84 4.19 -10.00 -5.42
N ARG A 85 3.13 -9.42 -6.01
CA ARG A 85 2.28 -8.44 -5.29
C ARG A 85 1.68 -9.00 -4.02
N ARG A 86 1.14 -10.23 -4.06
CA ARG A 86 0.52 -10.87 -2.88
C ARG A 86 1.52 -11.14 -1.76
N GLU A 87 2.76 -11.49 -2.11
CA GLU A 87 3.77 -11.89 -1.14
C GLU A 87 4.52 -10.71 -0.52
N HIS A 88 4.73 -9.65 -1.32
CA HIS A 88 5.63 -8.57 -0.91
C HIS A 88 4.92 -7.25 -0.63
N LEU A 89 3.69 -7.04 -1.12
CA LEU A 89 3.00 -5.75 -1.06
C LEU A 89 1.65 -5.84 -0.34
N GLY A 90 1.41 -4.90 0.56
CA GLY A 90 0.10 -4.65 1.16
C GLY A 90 -0.53 -3.38 0.58
N PHE A 91 -1.84 -3.42 0.32
CA PHE A 91 -2.57 -2.27 -0.23
C PHE A 91 -3.71 -1.83 0.65
N VAL A 92 -3.78 -0.54 0.93
CA VAL A 92 -4.92 0.13 1.55
C VAL A 92 -5.43 1.19 0.59
N PHE A 93 -6.58 0.93 -0.03
CA PHE A 93 -7.23 1.83 -0.99
C PHE A 93 -8.13 2.85 -0.30
N GLN A 94 -8.33 4.01 -0.91
CA GLN A 94 -9.21 5.07 -0.43
C GLN A 94 -10.64 4.57 -0.17
N ASP A 95 -11.22 3.83 -1.13
CA ASP A 95 -12.57 3.27 -1.05
C ASP A 95 -12.61 1.87 -0.41
N PHE A 96 -11.53 1.49 0.29
CA PHE A 96 -11.33 0.20 0.96
C PHE A 96 -11.35 -1.01 0.02
N ASN A 97 -12.05 -0.98 -1.09
CA ASN A 97 -12.20 -2.06 -2.09
C ASN A 97 -12.50 -3.43 -1.44
N LEU A 98 -13.44 -3.42 -0.49
CA LEU A 98 -14.00 -4.63 0.08
C LEU A 98 -15.09 -5.17 -0.85
N LEU A 99 -15.13 -6.49 -0.99
CA LEU A 99 -16.16 -7.17 -1.77
C LEU A 99 -17.42 -7.33 -0.91
N ASP A 100 -18.52 -6.71 -1.32
CA ASP A 100 -19.75 -6.65 -0.54
C ASP A 100 -20.42 -8.02 -0.34
N ASN A 101 -20.16 -8.98 -1.23
CA ASN A 101 -20.71 -10.34 -1.17
C ASN A 101 -19.89 -11.28 -0.27
N PHE A 102 -18.81 -10.79 0.35
CA PHE A 102 -17.97 -11.54 1.27
C PHE A 102 -18.02 -10.91 2.66
N SER A 103 -17.93 -11.75 3.71
CA SER A 103 -17.73 -11.25 5.07
C SER A 103 -16.42 -10.46 5.17
N LEU A 104 -16.23 -9.67 6.24
CA LEU A 104 -14.95 -8.99 6.48
C LEU A 104 -13.81 -10.02 6.62
N LYS A 105 -14.09 -11.16 7.24
CA LYS A 105 -13.16 -12.28 7.37
C LYS A 105 -12.70 -12.81 6.01
N ASP A 106 -13.66 -13.08 5.10
CA ASP A 106 -13.35 -13.57 3.76
C ASP A 106 -12.59 -12.55 2.94
N ASN A 107 -12.95 -11.26 3.06
CA ASN A 107 -12.20 -10.16 2.46
C ASN A 107 -10.75 -10.12 2.94
N ILE A 108 -10.53 -10.32 4.24
CA ILE A 108 -9.17 -10.34 4.84
C ILE A 108 -8.41 -11.58 4.37
N TYR A 109 -9.07 -12.73 4.25
CA TYR A 109 -8.44 -13.98 3.81
C TYR A 109 -8.10 -14.03 2.34
N LEU A 110 -8.74 -13.22 1.51
CA LEU A 110 -8.63 -13.29 0.06
C LEU A 110 -7.19 -13.43 -0.47
N PRO A 111 -6.20 -12.64 -0.03
CA PRO A 111 -4.83 -12.80 -0.52
C PRO A 111 -4.20 -14.15 -0.10
N LEU A 112 -4.55 -14.69 1.06
CA LEU A 112 -4.06 -16.00 1.52
C LEU A 112 -4.74 -17.16 0.79
N VAL A 113 -6.04 -17.04 0.50
CA VAL A 113 -6.79 -18.01 -0.32
C VAL A 113 -6.19 -18.08 -1.71
N LEU A 114 -5.91 -16.94 -2.34
CA LEU A 114 -5.25 -16.87 -3.64
C LEU A 114 -3.80 -17.40 -3.62
N ALA A 115 -3.16 -17.43 -2.45
CA ALA A 115 -1.85 -18.05 -2.23
C ALA A 115 -1.93 -19.54 -1.90
N GLY A 116 -3.14 -20.14 -1.86
CA GLY A 116 -3.35 -21.56 -1.56
C GLY A 116 -3.10 -21.93 -0.10
N LYS A 117 -3.18 -20.97 0.84
CA LYS A 117 -2.96 -21.22 2.26
C LYS A 117 -4.09 -22.02 2.90
N LYS A 118 -3.75 -22.87 3.87
CA LYS A 118 -4.73 -23.68 4.60
C LYS A 118 -5.52 -22.82 5.60
N HIS A 119 -6.76 -23.19 5.86
CA HIS A 119 -7.67 -22.47 6.77
C HIS A 119 -7.04 -22.24 8.17
N ASN A 120 -6.43 -23.27 8.77
CA ASN A 120 -5.79 -23.15 10.08
C ASN A 120 -4.66 -22.11 10.11
N GLU A 121 -3.90 -21.99 9.02
CA GLU A 121 -2.85 -20.98 8.86
C GLU A 121 -3.45 -19.58 8.77
N MET A 122 -4.54 -19.43 8.02
CA MET A 122 -5.26 -18.15 7.89
C MET A 122 -5.83 -17.70 9.23
N GLU A 123 -6.47 -18.60 9.99
CA GLU A 123 -6.99 -18.32 11.33
C GLU A 123 -5.89 -17.88 12.31
N THR A 124 -4.74 -18.55 12.28
CA THR A 124 -3.59 -18.23 13.14
C THR A 124 -3.08 -16.81 12.87
N LYS A 125 -3.04 -16.41 11.60
CA LYS A 125 -2.61 -15.06 11.20
C LYS A 125 -3.66 -13.99 11.50
N LEU A 126 -4.94 -14.30 11.33
CA LEU A 126 -6.03 -13.33 11.52
C LEU A 126 -6.19 -12.91 12.98
N ARG A 127 -6.15 -13.85 13.92
CA ARG A 127 -6.44 -13.58 15.34
C ARG A 127 -5.67 -12.39 15.92
N PRO A 128 -4.33 -12.33 15.85
CA PRO A 128 -3.56 -11.22 16.41
C PRO A 128 -3.88 -9.89 15.69
N ILE A 129 -4.09 -9.92 14.38
CA ILE A 129 -4.42 -8.74 13.58
C ILE A 129 -5.82 -8.21 13.94
N ALA A 130 -6.82 -9.09 14.01
CA ALA A 130 -8.19 -8.72 14.38
C ALA A 130 -8.24 -8.10 15.78
N LYS A 131 -7.53 -8.69 16.74
CA LYS A 131 -7.40 -8.17 18.11
C LYS A 131 -6.74 -6.80 18.14
N MET A 132 -5.61 -6.64 17.47
CA MET A 132 -4.87 -5.38 17.38
C MET A 132 -5.73 -4.25 16.78
N LEU A 133 -6.54 -4.57 15.76
CA LEU A 133 -7.39 -3.60 15.07
C LEU A 133 -8.78 -3.46 15.69
N GLY A 134 -9.11 -4.23 16.74
CA GLY A 134 -10.41 -4.16 17.44
C GLY A 134 -11.59 -4.53 16.54
N ILE A 135 -11.41 -5.55 15.67
CA ILE A 135 -12.45 -6.00 14.74
C ILE A 135 -12.92 -7.44 15.00
N GLU A 136 -12.45 -8.09 16.06
CA GLU A 136 -12.75 -9.49 16.37
C GLU A 136 -14.26 -9.80 16.36
N GLN A 137 -15.07 -8.89 16.91
CA GLN A 137 -16.53 -9.10 17.04
C GLN A 137 -17.32 -8.84 15.76
N ILE A 138 -16.68 -8.32 14.72
CA ILE A 138 -17.34 -7.92 13.48
C ILE A 138 -16.82 -8.64 12.24
N ILE A 139 -15.84 -9.52 12.38
CA ILE A 139 -15.21 -10.19 11.22
C ILE A 139 -16.18 -11.04 10.39
N GLU A 140 -17.23 -11.56 11.01
CA GLU A 140 -18.26 -12.36 10.32
C GLU A 140 -19.35 -11.48 9.64
N LYS A 141 -19.34 -10.15 9.87
CA LYS A 141 -20.26 -9.21 9.23
C LYS A 141 -19.84 -8.89 7.80
N TYR A 142 -20.80 -8.42 7.01
CA TYR A 142 -20.58 -7.95 5.65
C TYR A 142 -20.21 -6.46 5.63
N PRO A 143 -19.52 -5.96 4.58
CA PRO A 143 -19.14 -4.56 4.49
C PRO A 143 -20.29 -3.56 4.67
N TYR A 144 -21.49 -3.86 4.17
CA TYR A 144 -22.67 -2.99 4.30
C TYR A 144 -23.25 -2.94 5.72
N GLU A 145 -22.87 -3.85 6.62
CA GLU A 145 -23.35 -3.92 8.01
C GLU A 145 -22.48 -3.15 8.99
N VAL A 146 -21.37 -2.57 8.53
CA VAL A 146 -20.34 -1.96 9.39
C VAL A 146 -20.06 -0.51 9.01
N SER A 147 -19.56 0.27 9.96
CA SER A 147 -19.20 1.67 9.73
C SER A 147 -17.98 1.82 8.80
N GLY A 148 -17.80 3.01 8.21
CA GLY A 148 -16.62 3.33 7.38
C GLY A 148 -15.28 3.07 8.09
N GLY A 149 -15.16 3.46 9.37
CA GLY A 149 -13.96 3.18 10.16
C GLY A 149 -13.74 1.68 10.42
N GLN A 150 -14.80 0.86 10.49
CA GLN A 150 -14.71 -0.59 10.59
C GLN A 150 -14.29 -1.23 9.27
N LYS A 151 -14.85 -0.76 8.14
CA LYS A 151 -14.40 -1.15 6.78
C LYS A 151 -12.91 -0.86 6.60
N GLN A 152 -12.48 0.31 7.02
CA GLN A 152 -11.08 0.74 6.95
C GLN A 152 -10.17 -0.21 7.73
N ARG A 153 -10.52 -0.55 8.97
CA ARG A 153 -9.76 -1.51 9.78
C ARG A 153 -9.69 -2.90 9.12
N ALA A 154 -10.78 -3.36 8.51
CA ALA A 154 -10.77 -4.61 7.76
C ALA A 154 -9.87 -4.55 6.52
N ALA A 155 -9.85 -3.43 5.78
CA ALA A 155 -8.93 -3.21 4.65
C ALA A 155 -7.46 -3.19 5.10
N VAL A 156 -7.16 -2.58 6.24
CA VAL A 156 -5.83 -2.64 6.87
C VAL A 156 -5.48 -4.07 7.27
N ALA A 157 -6.40 -4.82 7.89
CA ALA A 157 -6.19 -6.23 8.23
C ALA A 157 -5.85 -7.07 6.98
N ARG A 158 -6.57 -6.85 5.87
CA ARG A 158 -6.30 -7.50 4.58
C ARG A 158 -4.92 -7.17 4.04
N ALA A 159 -4.48 -5.94 4.19
CA ALA A 159 -3.14 -5.54 3.75
C ALA A 159 -2.03 -6.16 4.60
N LEU A 160 -2.28 -6.40 5.89
CA LEU A 160 -1.29 -6.88 6.85
C LEU A 160 -1.19 -8.42 6.91
N ILE A 161 -2.24 -9.16 6.52
CA ILE A 161 -2.33 -10.60 6.77
C ILE A 161 -1.29 -11.42 6.01
N THR A 162 -0.75 -10.89 4.93
CA THR A 162 0.34 -11.50 4.16
C THR A 162 1.72 -11.20 4.74
N GLU A 163 1.81 -10.35 5.78
CA GLU A 163 3.08 -9.88 6.36
C GLU A 163 3.96 -9.20 5.29
N PRO A 164 3.44 -8.20 4.58
CA PRO A 164 4.12 -7.63 3.43
C PRO A 164 5.40 -6.89 3.82
N GLU A 165 6.32 -6.79 2.88
CA GLU A 165 7.57 -6.02 3.03
C GLU A 165 7.35 -4.51 2.90
N LEU A 166 6.33 -4.10 2.13
CA LEU A 166 5.97 -2.71 1.88
C LEU A 166 4.46 -2.54 1.89
N ILE A 167 3.96 -1.53 2.61
CA ILE A 167 2.55 -1.14 2.57
C ILE A 167 2.41 0.14 1.77
N LEU A 168 1.51 0.12 0.79
CA LEU A 168 1.13 1.26 -0.03
C LEU A 168 -0.29 1.68 0.34
N ALA A 169 -0.47 2.95 0.70
CA ALA A 169 -1.77 3.45 1.13
C ALA A 169 -2.17 4.69 0.32
N ASP A 170 -3.35 4.65 -0.30
CA ASP A 170 -3.94 5.74 -1.06
C ASP A 170 -4.93 6.51 -0.19
N GLU A 171 -4.63 7.78 0.10
CA GLU A 171 -5.43 8.69 0.94
C GLU A 171 -6.03 8.03 2.19
N PRO A 172 -5.22 7.39 3.03
CA PRO A 172 -5.73 6.63 4.17
C PRO A 172 -6.24 7.59 5.26
N THR A 173 -7.49 8.02 5.18
CA THR A 173 -8.14 8.85 6.22
C THR A 173 -8.17 8.10 7.55
N GLY A 174 -7.26 8.43 8.47
CA GLY A 174 -7.19 7.85 9.83
C GLY A 174 -6.54 6.46 9.95
N SER A 175 -6.24 5.74 8.86
CA SER A 175 -5.71 4.37 8.92
C SER A 175 -4.20 4.29 9.19
N VAL A 176 -3.46 5.36 8.97
CA VAL A 176 -2.01 5.39 9.26
C VAL A 176 -1.73 5.16 10.74
N GLN A 177 -2.58 5.67 11.64
CA GLN A 177 -2.47 5.44 13.08
C GLN A 177 -2.63 3.94 13.43
N LEU A 178 -3.48 3.21 12.71
CA LEU A 178 -3.71 1.78 12.93
C LEU A 178 -2.50 0.94 12.51
N VAL A 179 -1.80 1.34 11.46
CA VAL A 179 -0.59 0.65 10.99
C VAL A 179 0.61 0.89 11.92
N GLN A 180 0.62 1.99 12.68
CA GLN A 180 1.68 2.28 13.66
C GLN A 180 1.80 1.24 14.79
N HIS A 181 0.73 0.50 15.07
CA HIS A 181 0.71 -0.58 16.07
C HIS A 181 1.23 -1.92 15.52
N TYR A 182 1.48 -2.00 14.22
CA TYR A 182 2.07 -3.18 13.59
C TYR A 182 3.61 -3.21 13.81
N PRO A 183 4.26 -4.37 13.76
CA PRO A 183 5.69 -4.45 14.02
C PRO A 183 6.47 -3.38 13.25
N LYS A 184 7.27 -2.60 13.95
CA LYS A 184 8.05 -1.44 13.46
C LYS A 184 9.05 -1.75 12.33
N THR A 185 8.86 -2.86 11.64
CA THR A 185 9.77 -3.39 10.63
C THR A 185 9.24 -3.25 9.21
N THR A 186 7.92 -3.02 9.02
CA THR A 186 7.33 -2.86 7.69
C THR A 186 7.23 -1.39 7.35
N PRO A 187 7.88 -0.89 6.29
CA PRO A 187 7.75 0.50 5.86
C PRO A 187 6.38 0.77 5.26
N VAL A 188 5.89 1.98 5.43
CA VAL A 188 4.60 2.44 4.91
C VAL A 188 4.81 3.66 4.03
N ILE A 189 4.37 3.60 2.78
CA ILE A 189 4.31 4.74 1.87
C ILE A 189 2.86 5.15 1.71
N PHE A 190 2.56 6.39 1.98
CA PHE A 190 1.22 6.95 1.79
C PHE A 190 1.29 8.35 1.18
N TRP A 191 0.19 8.79 0.57
CA TRP A 191 0.01 10.18 0.18
C TRP A 191 -1.32 10.70 0.69
N SER A 192 -1.27 11.81 1.36
CA SER A 192 -2.38 12.71 1.63
C SER A 192 -1.88 13.98 2.30
N LEU A 193 -2.42 15.11 1.90
CA LEU A 193 -2.14 16.39 2.55
C LEU A 193 -2.83 16.50 3.93
N SER A 194 -3.99 15.88 4.08
CA SER A 194 -4.82 15.95 5.30
C SER A 194 -4.24 15.18 6.48
N ILE A 195 -3.56 14.08 6.25
CA ILE A 195 -2.98 13.24 7.31
C ILE A 195 -1.76 13.89 7.96
N LEU A 196 -0.97 14.66 7.20
CA LEU A 196 0.20 15.33 7.73
C LEU A 196 -0.17 16.28 8.88
N ILE A 197 -1.30 16.97 8.78
CA ILE A 197 -1.79 17.89 9.81
C ILE A 197 -2.20 17.11 11.07
N SER A 198 -2.89 15.98 10.94
CA SER A 198 -3.31 15.14 12.08
C SER A 198 -2.13 14.50 12.80
N LEU A 199 -1.12 14.01 12.07
CA LEU A 199 0.07 13.39 12.65
C LEU A 199 1.03 14.39 13.28
N MET A 200 1.05 15.66 12.82
CA MET A 200 1.84 16.73 13.43
C MET A 200 1.25 17.22 14.75
N THR A 201 -0.07 17.06 14.98
CA THR A 201 -0.75 17.47 16.22
C THR A 201 -0.65 16.42 17.33
N GLU A 202 -0.49 15.15 17.00
CA GLU A 202 -0.25 14.10 17.99
C GLU A 202 1.26 13.87 18.16
N ARG A 203 1.80 14.34 19.29
CA ARG A 203 3.22 14.24 19.70
C ARG A 203 3.66 12.79 19.93
N GLN A 204 3.57 11.92 18.93
CA GLN A 204 4.20 10.62 18.98
C GLN A 204 5.24 10.51 17.86
N SER A 205 6.41 10.03 18.20
CA SER A 205 7.65 9.97 17.43
C SER A 205 7.57 9.13 16.15
N VAL A 206 6.79 9.58 15.19
CA VAL A 206 6.88 9.10 13.80
C VAL A 206 8.00 9.90 13.16
N ARG A 207 9.13 9.26 12.89
CA ARG A 207 10.18 9.85 12.06
C ARG A 207 9.70 9.88 10.62
N PHE A 208 9.19 11.01 10.17
CA PHE A 208 9.08 11.30 8.75
C PHE A 208 10.49 11.60 8.24
N SER A 209 11.16 10.63 7.64
CA SER A 209 12.54 10.82 7.23
C SER A 209 12.66 11.40 5.83
N SER A 210 11.61 11.33 4.99
CA SER A 210 11.67 11.93 3.66
C SER A 210 10.30 12.41 3.14
N ARG A 211 10.31 13.61 2.53
CA ARG A 211 9.20 14.13 1.74
C ARG A 211 9.55 13.95 0.27
N VAL A 212 8.89 13.03 -0.41
CA VAL A 212 9.04 12.91 -1.86
C VAL A 212 8.10 13.92 -2.52
N LYS A 213 8.67 14.98 -3.11
CA LYS A 213 7.91 15.94 -3.89
C LYS A 213 7.85 15.45 -5.33
N VAL A 214 6.65 15.16 -5.79
CA VAL A 214 6.38 14.81 -7.18
C VAL A 214 5.94 16.10 -7.89
N SER A 215 6.72 16.55 -8.86
CA SER A 215 6.48 17.77 -9.67
C SER A 215 6.69 17.48 -11.16
#